data_fe8fbd53b1f7abc650357355e0a11b55
#
_entry.id   fe8fbd53b1f7abc650357355e0a11b55
#
_cell.length_a   1.000
_cell.length_b   1.000
_cell.length_c   1.000
_cell.angle_alpha   90.00
_cell.angle_beta   90.00
_cell.angle_gamma   90.00
#
_symmetry.space_group_name_H-M   'P 1'
#
loop_
_entity.id
_entity.type
_entity.pdbx_description
1 polymer ?
#
loop_
_entity_poly.entity_id
_entity_poly.type
_entity_poly.pdbx_seq_one_letter_code
_entity_poly.pdbx_strand_id
1 'polypeptide(L)'
;MQEIVQRYIASWNETDPERRRKLVGELWADQASYIDPLAEAHGQDEIDAVIAAAQAQFPGFVFTLNGPVDAHHQQARFSWDLGPADAGPVASGFDVAVMTEDGRLRIVLGFLDKVPA
;
A
#
# COMPACT_ATOMS: atom_id res chain seq x y z
N MET A 1 -3.15 13.21 -7.26
CA MET A 1 -3.12 11.73 -7.35
C MET A 1 -1.78 11.17 -6.97
N GLN A 2 -0.70 11.73 -7.50
CA GLN A 2 0.67 11.33 -7.15
C GLN A 2 0.92 11.38 -5.63
N GLU A 3 0.46 12.42 -4.98
CA GLU A 3 0.62 12.59 -3.54
C GLU A 3 -0.10 11.51 -2.74
N ILE A 4 -1.29 11.12 -3.16
CA ILE A 4 -2.04 10.06 -2.48
C ILE A 4 -1.30 8.73 -2.58
N VAL A 5 -0.75 8.42 -3.75
CA VAL A 5 0.02 7.19 -3.96
C VAL A 5 1.29 7.20 -3.11
N GLN A 6 1.98 8.35 -3.01
CA GLN A 6 3.17 8.46 -2.16
C GLN A 6 2.82 8.25 -0.69
N ARG A 7 1.71 8.80 -0.23
CA ARG A 7 1.23 8.59 1.15
C ARG A 7 0.82 7.14 1.39
N TYR A 8 0.24 6.50 0.39
CA TYR A 8 -0.09 5.08 0.45
C TYR A 8 1.17 4.24 0.66
N ILE A 9 2.21 4.45 -0.14
CA ILE A 9 3.49 3.75 0.01
C ILE A 9 4.09 4.05 1.39
N ALA A 10 4.04 5.31 1.83
CA ALA A 10 4.57 5.69 3.14
C ALA A 10 3.87 4.96 4.29
N SER A 11 2.56 4.67 4.16
CA SER A 11 1.84 3.94 5.19
C SER A 11 2.35 2.50 5.34
N TRP A 12 2.77 1.86 4.26
CA TRP A 12 3.37 0.53 4.30
C TRP A 12 4.77 0.53 4.91
N ASN A 13 5.42 1.69 4.96
CA ASN A 13 6.75 1.85 5.53
C ASN A 13 6.74 2.38 6.97
N GLU A 14 5.60 2.82 7.46
CA GLU A 14 5.50 3.37 8.81
C GLU A 14 5.46 2.25 9.84
N THR A 15 6.52 2.11 10.63
CA THR A 15 6.67 1.02 11.59
C THR A 15 6.15 1.35 12.98
N ASP A 16 5.90 2.63 13.28
CA ASP A 16 5.27 3.01 14.54
C ASP A 16 3.76 2.74 14.47
N PRO A 17 3.21 1.87 15.35
CA PRO A 17 1.79 1.49 15.25
C PRO A 17 0.82 2.65 15.36
N GLU A 18 1.09 3.64 16.20
CA GLU A 18 0.20 4.78 16.36
C GLU A 18 0.21 5.69 15.14
N ARG A 19 1.40 5.99 14.59
CA ARG A 19 1.53 6.79 13.38
C ARG A 19 0.92 6.10 12.19
N ARG A 20 1.13 4.79 12.06
CA ARG A 20 0.56 4.01 10.97
C ARG A 20 -0.96 4.03 11.02
N ARG A 21 -1.54 3.81 12.19
CA ARG A 21 -3.00 3.84 12.36
C ARG A 21 -3.57 5.20 12.00
N LYS A 22 -2.88 6.26 12.36
CA LYS A 22 -3.28 7.62 12.00
C LYS A 22 -3.23 7.84 10.49
N LEU A 23 -2.14 7.41 9.84
CA LEU A 23 -2.02 7.50 8.39
C LEU A 23 -3.12 6.73 7.68
N VAL A 24 -3.41 5.51 8.12
CA VAL A 24 -4.48 4.69 7.55
C VAL A 24 -5.83 5.41 7.71
N GLY A 25 -6.09 5.95 8.89
CA GLY A 25 -7.34 6.66 9.15
C GLY A 25 -7.54 7.91 8.32
N GLU A 26 -6.46 8.61 7.99
CA GLU A 26 -6.53 9.81 7.15
C GLU A 26 -6.60 9.49 5.66
N LEU A 27 -5.93 8.41 5.25
CA LEU A 27 -5.75 8.08 3.84
C LEU A 27 -6.88 7.23 3.27
N TRP A 28 -7.41 6.30 4.05
CA TRP A 28 -8.43 5.35 3.61
C TRP A 28 -9.82 5.80 4.05
N ALA A 29 -10.82 5.54 3.21
CA ALA A 29 -12.22 5.74 3.60
C ALA A 29 -12.61 4.74 4.70
N ASP A 30 -13.64 5.05 5.47
CA ASP A 30 -14.03 4.23 6.61
C ASP A 30 -14.37 2.80 6.22
N GLN A 31 -14.99 2.61 5.05
CA GLN A 31 -15.41 1.28 4.57
C GLN A 31 -14.58 0.86 3.36
N ALA A 32 -13.30 1.19 3.39
CA ALA A 32 -12.39 0.85 2.31
C ALA A 32 -12.07 -0.64 2.30
N SER A 33 -11.54 -1.11 1.17
CA SER A 33 -11.09 -2.49 1.02
C SER A 33 -9.71 -2.55 0.40
N TYR A 34 -8.96 -3.56 0.81
CA TYR A 34 -7.66 -3.90 0.24
C TYR A 34 -7.64 -5.38 -0.09
N ILE A 35 -7.33 -5.72 -1.33
CA ILE A 35 -7.33 -7.10 -1.80
C ILE A 35 -6.06 -7.36 -2.59
N ASP A 36 -5.30 -8.39 -2.18
CA ASP A 36 -4.16 -8.88 -2.93
C ASP A 36 -4.14 -10.42 -2.87
N PRO A 37 -3.13 -11.09 -3.46
CA PRO A 37 -3.11 -12.57 -3.45
C PRO A 37 -3.02 -13.20 -2.07
N LEU A 38 -2.56 -12.47 -1.06
CA LEU A 38 -2.29 -12.99 0.27
C LEU A 38 -3.32 -12.55 1.30
N ALA A 39 -4.11 -11.50 1.02
CA ALA A 39 -5.00 -10.91 2.01
C ALA A 39 -6.22 -10.27 1.37
N GLU A 40 -7.30 -10.27 2.11
CA GLU A 40 -8.50 -9.51 1.79
C GLU A 40 -8.93 -8.82 3.08
N ALA A 41 -8.92 -7.49 3.09
CA ALA A 41 -9.18 -6.69 4.27
C ALA A 41 -10.28 -5.67 4.00
N HIS A 42 -11.18 -5.51 4.95
CA HIS A 42 -12.29 -4.56 4.87
C HIS A 42 -12.30 -3.68 6.11
N GLY A 43 -12.29 -2.37 5.90
CA GLY A 43 -12.22 -1.40 6.96
C GLY A 43 -10.79 -1.08 7.38
N GLN A 44 -10.64 0.06 8.05
CA GLN A 44 -9.33 0.60 8.41
C GLN A 44 -8.55 -0.32 9.36
N ASP A 45 -9.24 -0.95 10.31
CA ASP A 45 -8.56 -1.81 11.30
C ASP A 45 -7.96 -3.04 10.63
N GLU A 46 -8.70 -3.67 9.72
CA GLU A 46 -8.19 -4.85 9.01
C GLU A 46 -7.06 -4.46 8.05
N ILE A 47 -7.16 -3.31 7.40
CA ILE A 47 -6.12 -2.82 6.50
C ILE A 47 -4.83 -2.55 7.28
N ASP A 48 -4.93 -1.89 8.43
CA ASP A 48 -3.78 -1.66 9.30
C ASP A 48 -3.14 -2.98 9.73
N ALA A 49 -3.96 -3.98 10.04
CA ALA A 49 -3.46 -5.31 10.44
C ALA A 49 -2.70 -6.00 9.31
N VAL A 50 -3.16 -5.86 8.06
CA VAL A 50 -2.44 -6.42 6.90
C VAL A 50 -1.08 -5.77 6.74
N ILE A 51 -1.00 -4.44 6.88
CA ILE A 51 0.26 -3.71 6.80
C ILE A 51 1.21 -4.17 7.91
N ALA A 52 0.70 -4.28 9.14
CA ALA A 52 1.50 -4.73 10.27
C ALA A 52 2.06 -6.14 10.06
N ALA A 53 1.25 -7.04 9.49
CA ALA A 53 1.67 -8.40 9.20
C ALA A 53 2.79 -8.45 8.15
N ALA A 54 2.68 -7.62 7.11
CA ALA A 54 3.72 -7.53 6.09
C ALA A 54 5.04 -7.02 6.67
N GLN A 55 4.97 -6.00 7.54
CA GLN A 55 6.16 -5.47 8.20
C GLN A 55 6.82 -6.51 9.12
N ALA A 56 6.01 -7.30 9.82
CA ALA A 56 6.52 -8.35 10.70
C ALA A 56 7.19 -9.48 9.90
N GLN A 57 6.67 -9.79 8.72
CA GLN A 57 7.22 -10.82 7.86
C GLN A 57 8.55 -10.41 7.22
N PHE A 58 8.70 -9.11 6.92
CA PHE A 58 9.88 -8.58 6.24
C PHE A 58 10.50 -7.43 7.06
N PRO A 59 11.06 -7.73 8.25
CA PRO A 59 11.60 -6.67 9.11
C PRO A 59 12.75 -5.93 8.41
N GLY A 60 12.71 -4.60 8.46
CA GLY A 60 13.74 -3.75 7.84
C GLY A 60 13.61 -3.56 6.35
N PHE A 61 12.61 -4.17 5.71
CA PHE A 61 12.36 -3.98 4.29
C PHE A 61 11.60 -2.68 4.04
N VAL A 62 11.78 -2.13 2.84
CA VAL A 62 11.19 -0.86 2.45
C VAL A 62 10.44 -1.03 1.13
N PHE A 63 9.22 -0.48 1.07
CA PHE A 63 8.45 -0.37 -0.18
C PHE A 63 8.84 0.92 -0.88
N THR A 64 9.06 0.83 -2.20
CA THR A 64 9.37 2.00 -3.03
C THR A 64 8.56 1.96 -4.30
N LEU A 65 8.16 3.13 -4.80
CA LEU A 65 7.53 3.20 -6.11
C LEU A 65 8.54 2.85 -7.20
N ASN A 66 8.09 2.06 -8.17
CA ASN A 66 8.88 1.67 -9.32
C ASN A 66 8.18 2.19 -10.58
N GLY A 67 8.67 3.31 -11.11
CA GLY A 67 8.10 3.89 -12.31
C GLY A 67 6.99 4.89 -12.03
N PRO A 68 6.31 5.34 -13.09
CA PRO A 68 5.33 6.41 -12.98
C PRO A 68 4.00 5.93 -12.41
N VAL A 69 3.25 6.88 -11.85
CA VAL A 69 1.85 6.71 -11.50
C VAL A 69 1.02 7.13 -12.72
N ASP A 70 0.16 6.23 -13.17
CA ASP A 70 -0.77 6.52 -14.27
C ASP A 70 -2.16 6.67 -13.66
N ALA A 71 -2.75 7.85 -13.80
CA ALA A 71 -4.00 8.17 -13.13
C ALA A 71 -4.96 8.91 -14.05
N HIS A 72 -6.23 8.58 -13.94
CA HIS A 72 -7.31 9.33 -14.58
C HIS A 72 -8.60 9.12 -13.78
N HIS A 73 -9.45 10.15 -13.78
CA HIS A 73 -10.67 10.15 -12.98
C HIS A 73 -10.35 9.88 -11.51
N GLN A 74 -10.95 8.88 -10.90
CA GLN A 74 -10.75 8.55 -9.50
C GLN A 74 -9.89 7.30 -9.32
N GLN A 75 -9.11 6.92 -10.33
CA GLN A 75 -8.29 5.72 -10.25
C GLN A 75 -6.85 5.99 -10.66
N ALA A 76 -5.96 5.17 -10.12
CA ALA A 76 -4.53 5.20 -10.41
C ALA A 76 -3.97 3.80 -10.44
N ARG A 77 -2.93 3.60 -11.23
CA ARG A 77 -2.15 2.36 -11.19
C ARG A 77 -0.68 2.69 -11.04
N PHE A 78 0.05 1.80 -10.37
CA PHE A 78 1.47 1.98 -10.09
C PHE A 78 2.11 0.67 -9.69
N SER A 79 3.42 0.58 -9.89
CA SER A 79 4.22 -0.57 -9.49
C SER A 79 5.06 -0.20 -8.28
N TRP A 80 5.42 -1.21 -7.48
CA TRP A 80 6.25 -1.03 -6.30
C TRP A 80 7.26 -2.17 -6.17
N ASP A 81 8.35 -1.87 -5.50
CA ASP A 81 9.37 -2.84 -5.12
C ASP A 81 9.42 -2.96 -3.60
N LEU A 82 9.80 -4.12 -3.12
CA LEU A 82 10.02 -4.40 -1.70
C LEU A 82 11.39 -5.05 -1.54
N GLY A 83 12.22 -4.49 -0.67
CA GLY A 83 13.52 -5.07 -0.39
C GLY A 83 14.19 -4.40 0.79
N PRO A 84 15.35 -4.94 1.23
CA PRO A 84 16.14 -4.29 2.26
C PRO A 84 16.54 -2.87 1.83
N ALA A 85 16.67 -1.95 2.80
CA ALA A 85 16.97 -0.56 2.51
C ALA A 85 18.30 -0.38 1.76
N ASP A 86 19.23 -1.30 1.94
CA ASP A 86 20.59 -1.21 1.39
C ASP A 86 20.86 -2.23 0.28
N ALA A 87 19.85 -2.88 -0.24
CA ALA A 87 20.01 -3.93 -1.26
C ALA A 87 18.90 -3.81 -2.30
N GLY A 88 18.98 -4.62 -3.35
CA GLY A 88 17.98 -4.63 -4.41
C GLY A 88 16.66 -5.26 -3.98
N PRO A 89 15.60 -5.07 -4.78
CA PRO A 89 14.29 -5.60 -4.44
C PRO A 89 14.24 -7.12 -4.49
N VAL A 90 13.50 -7.70 -3.55
CA VAL A 90 13.26 -9.16 -3.49
C VAL A 90 11.83 -9.49 -3.92
N ALA A 91 10.94 -8.52 -3.92
CA ALA A 91 9.57 -8.69 -4.37
C ALA A 91 9.14 -7.45 -5.12
N SER A 92 8.15 -7.58 -5.98
CA SER A 92 7.54 -6.46 -6.67
C SER A 92 6.06 -6.74 -6.91
N GLY A 93 5.30 -5.68 -7.05
CA GLY A 93 3.89 -5.79 -7.29
C GLY A 93 3.34 -4.61 -8.06
N PHE A 94 2.04 -4.69 -8.31
CA PHE A 94 1.28 -3.74 -9.09
C PHE A 94 -0.04 -3.52 -8.39
N ASP A 95 -0.39 -2.25 -8.16
CA ASP A 95 -1.64 -1.90 -7.50
C ASP A 95 -2.50 -1.01 -8.37
N VAL A 96 -3.81 -1.20 -8.26
CA VAL A 96 -4.81 -0.28 -8.78
C VAL A 96 -5.56 0.29 -7.59
N ALA A 97 -5.57 1.61 -7.49
CA ALA A 97 -6.24 2.33 -6.41
C ALA A 97 -7.43 3.12 -6.96
N VAL A 98 -8.57 3.04 -6.27
CA VAL A 98 -9.74 3.84 -6.60
C VAL A 98 -10.06 4.73 -5.40
N MET A 99 -10.21 6.03 -5.64
CA MET A 99 -10.45 7.04 -4.61
C MET A 99 -11.93 7.40 -4.52
N THR A 100 -12.31 7.90 -3.36
CA THR A 100 -13.59 8.59 -3.17
C THR A 100 -13.51 9.98 -3.77
N GLU A 101 -14.66 10.65 -3.89
CA GLU A 101 -14.72 12.03 -4.41
C GLU A 101 -13.91 13.00 -3.55
N ASP A 102 -13.83 12.76 -2.24
CA ASP A 102 -13.06 13.61 -1.33
C ASP A 102 -11.59 13.22 -1.24
N GLY A 103 -11.12 12.31 -2.12
CA GLY A 103 -9.69 12.03 -2.24
C GLY A 103 -9.13 11.02 -1.25
N ARG A 104 -9.97 10.14 -0.71
CA ARG A 104 -9.52 9.04 0.15
C ARG A 104 -9.57 7.73 -0.62
N LEU A 105 -8.74 6.78 -0.22
CA LEU A 105 -8.74 5.46 -0.85
C LEU A 105 -10.01 4.69 -0.52
N ARG A 106 -10.73 4.25 -1.54
CA ARG A 106 -11.92 3.43 -1.41
C ARG A 106 -11.60 1.95 -1.54
N ILE A 107 -10.76 1.59 -2.51
CA ILE A 107 -10.31 0.22 -2.70
C ILE A 107 -8.94 0.22 -3.37
N VAL A 108 -8.08 -0.70 -2.92
CA VAL A 108 -6.83 -1.01 -3.62
C VAL A 108 -6.84 -2.49 -3.98
N LEU A 109 -6.57 -2.76 -5.25
CA LEU A 109 -6.47 -4.12 -5.80
C LEU A 109 -5.01 -4.36 -6.15
N GLY A 110 -4.40 -5.32 -5.47
CA GLY A 110 -2.98 -5.59 -5.60
C GLY A 110 -2.67 -6.91 -6.27
N PHE A 111 -1.55 -6.94 -6.96
CA PHE A 111 -1.02 -8.11 -7.66
C PHE A 111 0.44 -8.26 -7.34
N LEU A 112 0.93 -9.49 -7.32
CA LEU A 112 2.36 -9.77 -7.12
C LEU A 112 2.96 -10.16 -8.46
N ASP A 113 3.98 -9.43 -8.89
CA ASP A 113 4.71 -9.71 -10.14
C ASP A 113 5.94 -10.57 -9.89
N LYS A 114 6.58 -10.38 -8.71
CA LYS A 114 7.76 -11.12 -8.30
C LYS A 114 7.66 -11.38 -6.80
N VAL A 115 7.91 -12.61 -6.40
CA VAL A 115 7.92 -13.00 -4.98
C VAL A 115 9.30 -13.50 -4.58
N PRO A 116 9.65 -13.44 -3.29
CA PRO A 116 10.91 -13.99 -2.80
C PRO A 116 10.98 -15.49 -3.09
N ALA A 117 12.17 -15.93 -3.50
CA ALA A 117 12.41 -17.35 -3.80
C ALA A 117 12.43 -18.19 -2.52
#